data_58acf6d23c5b6d14fe5b32412316bdef
#
_entry.id   58acf6d23c5b6d14fe5b32412316bdef
#
_cell.length_a   1.000
_cell.length_b   1.000
_cell.length_c   1.000
_cell.angle_alpha   90.00
_cell.angle_beta   90.00
_cell.angle_gamma   90.00
#
_symmetry.space_group_name_H-M   'P 1'
#
loop_
_entity.id
_entity.type
_entity.pdbx_description
1 polymer ?
#
loop_
_entity_poly.entity_id
_entity_poly.type
_entity_poly.pdbx_seq_one_letter_code
_entity_poly.pdbx_strand_id
1 'polypeptide(L)'
;MANYHRIDTCNVTDGPGCRAVIWFSGCPFHCKGCFSPQTWHPKSGQLYDKQAREEMIKALEEPYCAGLTLLGGEPLAPYNIAEAYDLAVEAKKLGKTVWCYTGNTYEHIQDLDIMKYIDVLVDGPFIISKFNSNLKWRGSANQRVIDVQASLAAGTVVLHPDSNTVDKFYPEKAYDPCADMTPGEIKAKYLDIYE
;
A
#
# COMPACT_ATOMS: atom_id res chain seq x y z
N MET A 1 5.97 17.58 -4.37
CA MET A 1 7.01 16.54 -4.19
C MET A 1 6.63 15.72 -2.97
N ALA A 2 6.55 14.43 -3.13
CA ALA A 2 6.23 13.49 -2.07
C ALA A 2 7.39 13.29 -1.08
N ASN A 3 7.07 12.78 0.10
CA ASN A 3 8.06 12.19 0.99
C ASN A 3 7.81 10.67 1.07
N TYR A 4 8.84 9.93 1.42
CA TYR A 4 8.76 8.49 1.63
C TYR A 4 9.52 8.10 2.90
N HIS A 5 9.11 7.00 3.50
CA HIS A 5 9.72 6.48 4.73
C HIS A 5 10.78 5.42 4.44
N ARG A 6 10.53 4.57 3.44
CA ARG A 6 11.42 3.48 3.06
C ARG A 6 11.25 3.11 1.59
N ILE A 7 12.34 2.72 0.96
CA ILE A 7 12.39 1.97 -0.29
C ILE A 7 12.93 0.57 0.03
N ASP A 8 12.37 -0.44 -0.60
CA ASP A 8 12.81 -1.83 -0.49
C ASP A 8 12.95 -2.39 -1.90
N THR A 9 14.17 -2.69 -2.29
CA THR A 9 14.49 -3.09 -3.67
C THR A 9 14.16 -4.54 -3.98
N CYS A 10 13.91 -5.37 -2.95
CA CYS A 10 13.43 -6.75 -3.08
C CYS A 10 12.61 -7.14 -1.85
N ASN A 11 11.31 -6.90 -1.90
CA ASN A 11 10.35 -7.29 -0.88
C ASN A 11 9.52 -8.47 -1.38
N VAL A 12 9.19 -9.41 -0.50
CA VAL A 12 8.40 -10.63 -0.81
C VAL A 12 7.11 -10.73 -0.01
N THR A 13 6.78 -9.70 0.78
CA THR A 13 5.61 -9.69 1.68
C THR A 13 4.44 -8.87 1.17
N ASP A 14 4.71 -7.91 0.29
CA ASP A 14 3.72 -6.92 -0.15
C ASP A 14 3.30 -7.15 -1.61
N GLY A 15 3.03 -8.41 -1.95
CA GLY A 15 2.63 -8.89 -3.26
C GLY A 15 3.49 -10.08 -3.73
N PRO A 16 3.12 -10.75 -4.83
CA PRO A 16 3.79 -11.96 -5.31
C PRO A 16 5.17 -11.66 -5.90
N GLY A 17 6.13 -12.54 -5.62
CA GLY A 17 7.51 -12.45 -6.11
C GLY A 17 8.34 -11.41 -5.36
N CYS A 18 9.58 -11.18 -5.82
CA CYS A 18 10.42 -10.09 -5.34
C CYS A 18 9.97 -8.78 -5.99
N ARG A 19 9.65 -7.75 -5.19
CA ARG A 19 9.06 -6.49 -5.67
C ARG A 19 9.86 -5.29 -5.20
N ALA A 20 9.97 -4.28 -6.05
CA ALA A 20 10.38 -2.96 -5.64
C ALA A 20 9.20 -2.29 -4.91
N VAL A 21 9.42 -1.87 -3.67
CA VAL A 21 8.35 -1.33 -2.81
C VAL A 21 8.74 0.04 -2.30
N ILE A 22 7.81 0.98 -2.34
CA ILE A 22 7.96 2.29 -1.73
C ILE A 22 6.87 2.54 -0.67
N TRP A 23 7.29 2.96 0.52
CA TRP A 23 6.42 3.43 1.60
C TRP A 23 6.35 4.95 1.56
N PHE A 24 5.32 5.49 0.91
CA PHE A 24 5.06 6.94 0.91
C PHE A 24 4.77 7.47 2.32
N SER A 25 5.03 8.74 2.54
CA SER A 25 4.62 9.47 3.74
C SER A 25 3.35 10.28 3.46
N GLY A 26 2.57 10.48 4.53
CA GLY A 26 1.27 11.15 4.48
C GLY A 26 0.13 10.15 4.29
N CYS A 27 -0.77 10.08 5.28
CA CYS A 27 -1.98 9.29 5.22
C CYS A 27 -3.12 10.01 5.96
N PRO A 28 -4.23 10.36 5.28
CA PRO A 28 -5.34 11.04 5.92
C PRO A 28 -6.25 10.11 6.74
N PHE A 29 -6.09 8.78 6.61
CA PHE A 29 -7.01 7.82 7.22
C PHE A 29 -6.76 7.58 8.70
N HIS A 30 -5.51 7.64 9.17
CA HIS A 30 -5.12 7.44 10.56
C HIS A 30 -5.80 6.22 11.21
N CYS A 31 -5.81 5.08 10.52
CA CYS A 31 -6.50 3.86 10.95
C CYS A 31 -5.99 3.41 12.33
N LYS A 32 -6.90 3.16 13.29
CA LYS A 32 -6.55 2.59 14.58
C LYS A 32 -5.83 1.25 14.38
N GLY A 33 -4.65 1.08 15.01
CA GLY A 33 -3.84 -0.13 14.87
C GLY A 33 -3.09 -0.24 13.53
N CYS A 34 -2.91 0.86 12.82
CA CYS A 34 -2.12 0.89 11.58
C CYS A 34 -0.71 0.31 11.80
N PHE A 35 -0.23 -0.53 10.88
CA PHE A 35 1.12 -1.10 10.96
C PHE A 35 2.24 -0.10 10.64
N SER A 36 1.91 1.04 10.03
CA SER A 36 2.87 2.06 9.62
C SER A 36 2.48 3.47 10.09
N PRO A 37 2.20 3.70 11.39
CA PRO A 37 1.75 5.00 11.88
C PRO A 37 2.79 6.11 11.69
N GLN A 38 4.08 5.77 11.62
CA GLN A 38 5.18 6.69 11.32
C GLN A 38 5.06 7.35 9.94
N THR A 39 4.26 6.77 9.04
CA THR A 39 4.03 7.33 7.70
C THR A 39 2.86 8.31 7.63
N TRP A 40 2.15 8.60 8.73
CA TRP A 40 0.94 9.41 8.69
C TRP A 40 1.20 10.88 8.33
N HIS A 41 2.31 11.45 8.82
CA HIS A 41 2.62 12.84 8.54
C HIS A 41 3.24 12.99 7.13
N PRO A 42 2.71 13.90 6.26
CA PRO A 42 3.16 13.98 4.86
C PRO A 42 4.60 14.49 4.69
N LYS A 43 5.20 15.09 5.73
CA LYS A 43 6.60 15.55 5.73
C LYS A 43 7.52 14.61 6.53
N SER A 44 7.04 13.45 6.99
CA SER A 44 7.89 12.47 7.65
C SER A 44 8.79 11.74 6.64
N GLY A 45 9.84 11.10 7.15
CA GLY A 45 10.79 10.37 6.32
C GLY A 45 11.68 11.28 5.48
N GLN A 46 11.94 10.88 4.24
CA GLN A 46 12.86 11.52 3.31
C GLN A 46 12.10 12.12 2.12
N LEU A 47 12.65 13.16 1.52
CA LEU A 47 12.10 13.73 0.28
C LEU A 47 12.29 12.73 -0.87
N TYR A 48 11.24 12.48 -1.64
CA TYR A 48 11.33 11.70 -2.86
C TYR A 48 11.95 12.56 -3.97
N ASP A 49 13.25 12.49 -4.07
CA ASP A 49 14.06 13.24 -5.02
C ASP A 49 14.47 12.37 -6.24
N LYS A 50 15.32 12.93 -7.08
CA LYS A 50 15.84 12.24 -8.25
C LYS A 50 16.59 10.95 -7.88
N GLN A 51 17.35 10.95 -6.78
CA GLN A 51 18.12 9.78 -6.34
C GLN A 51 17.18 8.64 -5.91
N ALA A 52 16.15 8.95 -5.12
CA ALA A 52 15.14 7.97 -4.72
C ALA A 52 14.39 7.38 -5.94
N ARG A 53 14.08 8.23 -6.94
CA ARG A 53 13.49 7.76 -8.20
C ARG A 53 14.42 6.81 -8.95
N GLU A 54 15.69 7.16 -9.09
CA GLU A 54 16.70 6.33 -9.78
C GLU A 54 16.89 4.99 -9.07
N GLU A 55 16.87 4.96 -7.74
CA GLU A 55 16.91 3.73 -6.94
C GLU A 55 15.73 2.82 -7.25
N MET A 56 14.49 3.36 -7.29
CA MET A 56 13.30 2.60 -7.65
C MET A 56 13.34 2.04 -9.08
N ILE A 57 13.77 2.87 -10.05
CA ILE A 57 13.87 2.42 -11.45
C ILE A 57 14.91 1.32 -11.58
N LYS A 58 16.09 1.47 -10.98
CA LYS A 58 17.12 0.44 -10.98
C LYS A 58 16.63 -0.88 -10.37
N ALA A 59 15.87 -0.82 -9.28
CA ALA A 59 15.28 -2.01 -8.68
C ALA A 59 14.24 -2.69 -9.60
N LEU A 60 13.46 -1.91 -10.35
CA LEU A 60 12.49 -2.42 -11.32
C LEU A 60 13.17 -3.05 -12.56
N GLU A 61 14.34 -2.57 -12.97
CA GLU A 61 15.11 -3.12 -14.09
C GLU A 61 15.70 -4.49 -13.79
N GLU A 62 15.85 -4.85 -12.52
CA GLU A 62 16.43 -6.15 -12.15
C GLU A 62 15.59 -7.32 -12.70
N PRO A 63 16.24 -8.34 -13.30
CA PRO A 63 15.53 -9.46 -13.93
C PRO A 63 14.65 -10.25 -12.96
N TYR A 64 15.02 -10.32 -11.70
CA TYR A 64 14.27 -11.02 -10.65
C TYR A 64 13.09 -10.21 -10.10
N CYS A 65 13.02 -8.91 -10.39
CA CYS A 65 11.95 -8.05 -9.91
C CYS A 65 10.62 -8.38 -10.63
N ALA A 66 9.62 -8.82 -9.88
CA ALA A 66 8.30 -9.15 -10.40
C ALA A 66 7.43 -7.92 -10.64
N GLY A 67 7.71 -6.81 -9.94
CA GLY A 67 6.92 -5.59 -10.11
C GLY A 67 7.11 -4.54 -9.04
N LEU A 68 6.29 -3.52 -9.12
CA LEU A 68 6.18 -2.40 -8.21
C LEU A 68 5.07 -2.62 -7.18
N THR A 69 5.31 -2.24 -5.92
CA THR A 69 4.25 -2.06 -4.92
C THR A 69 4.31 -0.66 -4.33
N LEU A 70 3.17 0.02 -4.38
CA LEU A 70 2.94 1.36 -3.83
C LEU A 70 2.15 1.21 -2.53
N LEU A 71 2.72 1.64 -1.41
CA LEU A 71 2.08 1.57 -0.10
C LEU A 71 2.68 2.56 0.91
N GLY A 72 2.50 2.34 2.20
CA GLY A 72 3.06 3.13 3.30
C GLY A 72 2.02 4.00 3.96
N GLY A 73 2.01 5.31 3.70
CA GLY A 73 0.93 6.24 3.97
C GLY A 73 -0.21 6.00 2.97
N GLU A 74 -0.61 7.04 2.24
CA GLU A 74 -1.60 6.91 1.16
C GLU A 74 -0.96 7.27 -0.19
N PRO A 75 -0.65 6.29 -1.05
CA PRO A 75 -0.01 6.55 -2.34
C PRO A 75 -0.85 7.44 -3.27
N LEU A 76 -2.17 7.36 -3.15
CA LEU A 76 -3.13 8.10 -4.01
C LEU A 76 -3.52 9.46 -3.42
N ALA A 77 -2.90 9.88 -2.31
CA ALA A 77 -3.11 11.21 -1.77
C ALA A 77 -2.58 12.30 -2.73
N PRO A 78 -3.19 13.51 -2.75
CA PRO A 78 -2.81 14.57 -3.69
C PRO A 78 -1.32 14.96 -3.66
N TYR A 79 -0.63 14.73 -2.56
CA TYR A 79 0.79 15.02 -2.38
C TYR A 79 1.72 13.87 -2.78
N ASN A 80 1.19 12.68 -3.09
CA ASN A 80 1.96 11.48 -3.48
C ASN A 80 1.62 10.97 -4.89
N ILE A 81 0.41 11.26 -5.37
CA ILE A 81 -0.13 10.62 -6.57
C ILE A 81 0.70 10.87 -7.83
N ALA A 82 1.37 12.02 -7.93
CA ALA A 82 2.18 12.34 -9.10
C ALA A 82 3.41 11.41 -9.22
N GLU A 83 4.09 11.17 -8.11
CA GLU A 83 5.25 10.28 -8.04
C GLU A 83 4.83 8.81 -8.13
N ALA A 84 3.70 8.44 -7.51
CA ALA A 84 3.12 7.11 -7.64
C ALA A 84 2.74 6.80 -9.10
N TYR A 85 2.15 7.77 -9.81
CA TYR A 85 1.81 7.66 -11.23
C TYR A 85 3.06 7.47 -12.10
N ASP A 86 4.09 8.31 -11.90
CA ASP A 86 5.35 8.20 -12.63
C ASP A 86 5.98 6.80 -12.48
N LEU A 87 6.08 6.30 -11.25
CA LEU A 87 6.60 4.95 -10.99
C LEU A 87 5.75 3.84 -11.62
N ALA A 88 4.43 3.97 -11.57
CA ALA A 88 3.53 2.99 -12.19
C ALA A 88 3.71 2.93 -13.71
N VAL A 89 3.84 4.09 -14.37
CA VAL A 89 4.12 4.19 -15.81
C VAL A 89 5.46 3.53 -16.15
N GLU A 90 6.53 3.82 -15.40
CA GLU A 90 7.84 3.23 -15.63
C GLU A 90 7.83 1.71 -15.43
N ALA A 91 7.17 1.22 -14.38
CA ALA A 91 7.01 -0.22 -14.16
C ALA A 91 6.31 -0.91 -15.34
N LYS A 92 5.24 -0.30 -15.88
CA LYS A 92 4.53 -0.86 -17.05
C LYS A 92 5.39 -0.84 -18.33
N LYS A 93 6.22 0.18 -18.55
CA LYS A 93 7.19 0.22 -19.67
C LYS A 93 8.18 -0.93 -19.61
N LEU A 94 8.56 -1.34 -18.40
CA LEU A 94 9.46 -2.48 -18.14
C LEU A 94 8.75 -3.84 -18.14
N GLY A 95 7.43 -3.88 -18.45
CA GLY A 95 6.62 -5.09 -18.44
C GLY A 95 6.34 -5.65 -17.02
N LYS A 96 6.50 -4.84 -16.00
CA LYS A 96 6.31 -5.23 -14.60
C LYS A 96 4.86 -5.05 -14.14
N THR A 97 4.44 -5.82 -13.13
CA THR A 97 3.12 -5.67 -12.50
C THR A 97 3.15 -4.55 -11.45
N VAL A 98 2.02 -3.86 -11.29
CA VAL A 98 1.86 -2.78 -10.31
C VAL A 98 0.78 -3.14 -9.30
N TRP A 99 1.15 -3.16 -8.03
CA TRP A 99 0.26 -3.32 -6.87
C TRP A 99 0.16 -2.00 -6.12
N CYS A 100 -1.02 -1.67 -5.63
CA CYS A 100 -1.24 -0.47 -4.83
C CYS A 100 -2.12 -0.79 -3.63
N TYR A 101 -1.70 -0.33 -2.45
CA TYR A 101 -2.46 -0.37 -1.21
C TYR A 101 -3.02 1.00 -0.92
N THR A 102 -4.32 1.10 -0.67
CA THR A 102 -4.99 2.37 -0.39
C THR A 102 -6.06 2.23 0.70
N GLY A 103 -6.25 3.28 1.47
CA GLY A 103 -7.39 3.39 2.36
C GLY A 103 -8.69 3.79 1.67
N ASN A 104 -8.65 4.20 0.40
CA ASN A 104 -9.84 4.48 -0.39
C ASN A 104 -10.53 3.18 -0.81
N THR A 105 -11.80 3.25 -1.19
CA THR A 105 -12.48 2.17 -1.91
C THR A 105 -12.37 2.39 -3.41
N TYR A 106 -12.34 1.32 -4.18
CA TYR A 106 -12.21 1.34 -5.64
C TYR A 106 -13.20 2.30 -6.28
N GLU A 107 -14.45 2.27 -5.83
CA GLU A 107 -15.54 3.08 -6.37
C GLU A 107 -15.30 4.61 -6.28
N HIS A 108 -14.49 5.04 -5.30
CA HIS A 108 -14.14 6.45 -5.14
C HIS A 108 -12.95 6.90 -5.99
N ILE A 109 -12.13 5.95 -6.48
CA ILE A 109 -10.86 6.26 -7.15
C ILE A 109 -10.73 5.66 -8.54
N GLN A 110 -11.73 4.90 -9.02
CA GLN A 110 -11.70 4.21 -10.31
C GLN A 110 -11.45 5.13 -11.52
N ASP A 111 -11.81 6.40 -11.41
CA ASP A 111 -11.65 7.40 -12.48
C ASP A 111 -10.27 8.08 -12.47
N LEU A 112 -9.39 7.77 -11.51
CA LEU A 112 -8.04 8.31 -11.49
C LEU A 112 -7.21 7.71 -12.64
N ASP A 113 -6.44 8.55 -13.33
CA ASP A 113 -5.63 8.11 -14.47
C ASP A 113 -4.61 7.01 -14.12
N ILE A 114 -4.12 6.97 -12.89
CA ILE A 114 -3.20 5.94 -12.43
C ILE A 114 -3.80 4.53 -12.47
N MET A 115 -5.13 4.39 -12.37
CA MET A 115 -5.81 3.08 -12.39
C MET A 115 -5.55 2.31 -13.69
N LYS A 116 -5.25 2.97 -14.78
CA LYS A 116 -4.85 2.36 -16.06
C LYS A 116 -3.53 1.58 -15.97
N TYR A 117 -2.71 1.86 -14.96
CA TYR A 117 -1.39 1.28 -14.76
C TYR A 117 -1.31 0.34 -13.56
N ILE A 118 -2.30 0.35 -12.67
CA ILE A 118 -2.39 -0.57 -11.54
C ILE A 118 -3.00 -1.89 -12.02
N ASP A 119 -2.34 -3.01 -11.71
CA ASP A 119 -2.87 -4.35 -11.99
C ASP A 119 -3.74 -4.84 -10.82
N VAL A 120 -3.24 -4.66 -9.58
CA VAL A 120 -3.95 -5.12 -8.39
C VAL A 120 -4.03 -4.01 -7.35
N LEU A 121 -5.23 -3.80 -6.83
CA LEU A 121 -5.52 -2.83 -5.77
C LEU A 121 -5.93 -3.58 -4.49
N VAL A 122 -5.26 -3.29 -3.40
CA VAL A 122 -5.73 -3.66 -2.05
C VAL A 122 -6.41 -2.43 -1.47
N ASP A 123 -7.74 -2.44 -1.44
CA ASP A 123 -8.57 -1.28 -1.16
C ASP A 123 -9.23 -1.31 0.23
N GLY A 124 -9.59 -0.14 0.71
CA GLY A 124 -10.32 0.05 1.95
C GLY A 124 -9.44 0.29 3.19
N PRO A 125 -9.96 1.02 4.18
CA PRO A 125 -9.21 1.34 5.38
C PRO A 125 -8.97 0.07 6.22
N PHE A 126 -7.84 0.03 6.94
CA PHE A 126 -7.60 -1.01 7.93
C PHE A 126 -8.57 -0.86 9.10
N ILE A 127 -9.24 -1.94 9.47
CA ILE A 127 -10.18 -1.98 10.61
C ILE A 127 -9.67 -3.02 11.61
N ILE A 128 -9.17 -2.57 12.76
CA ILE A 128 -8.54 -3.43 13.76
C ILE A 128 -9.46 -4.56 14.26
N SER A 129 -10.75 -4.30 14.42
CA SER A 129 -11.72 -5.33 14.84
C SER A 129 -11.99 -6.41 13.77
N LYS A 130 -11.48 -6.21 12.54
CA LYS A 130 -11.54 -7.16 11.43
C LYS A 130 -10.17 -7.68 11.03
N PHE A 131 -9.14 -7.40 11.85
CA PHE A 131 -7.78 -7.89 11.62
C PHE A 131 -7.75 -9.42 11.61
N ASN A 132 -7.03 -9.96 10.63
CA ASN A 132 -6.75 -11.39 10.56
C ASN A 132 -5.42 -11.59 9.81
N SER A 133 -4.41 -12.09 10.52
CA SER A 133 -3.06 -12.33 9.99
C SER A 133 -2.99 -13.44 8.93
N ASN A 134 -4.05 -14.23 8.78
CA ASN A 134 -4.14 -15.28 7.77
C ASN A 134 -4.67 -14.79 6.42
N LEU A 135 -5.13 -13.54 6.32
CA LEU A 135 -5.60 -12.98 5.07
C LEU A 135 -4.41 -12.68 4.14
N LYS A 136 -4.47 -13.25 2.95
CA LYS A 136 -3.42 -13.01 1.95
C LYS A 136 -3.46 -11.57 1.44
N TRP A 137 -2.33 -10.90 1.47
CA TRP A 137 -2.10 -9.54 0.95
C TRP A 137 -2.87 -8.40 1.62
N ARG A 138 -3.65 -8.63 2.67
CA ARG A 138 -4.47 -7.61 3.34
C ARG A 138 -4.48 -7.81 4.85
N GLY A 139 -4.63 -6.73 5.60
CA GLY A 139 -4.57 -6.77 7.07
C GLY A 139 -5.93 -7.00 7.74
N SER A 140 -7.04 -6.64 7.10
CA SER A 140 -8.38 -6.77 7.70
C SER A 140 -9.43 -7.26 6.72
N ALA A 141 -10.43 -8.00 7.21
CA ALA A 141 -11.40 -8.73 6.41
C ALA A 141 -12.32 -7.84 5.53
N ASN A 142 -12.40 -6.55 5.83
CA ASN A 142 -13.15 -5.60 5.01
C ASN A 142 -12.40 -5.14 3.77
N GLN A 143 -11.06 -5.28 3.75
CA GLN A 143 -10.26 -4.92 2.58
C GLN A 143 -10.47 -5.96 1.47
N ARG A 144 -10.37 -5.50 0.22
CA ARG A 144 -10.52 -6.35 -0.96
C ARG A 144 -9.21 -6.36 -1.74
N VAL A 145 -8.87 -7.48 -2.35
CA VAL A 145 -7.83 -7.57 -3.36
C VAL A 145 -8.54 -7.58 -4.73
N ILE A 146 -8.37 -6.54 -5.52
CA ILE A 146 -9.14 -6.27 -6.74
C ILE A 146 -8.23 -6.39 -7.96
N ASP A 147 -8.69 -7.11 -8.97
CA ASP A 147 -8.13 -7.06 -10.32
C ASP A 147 -8.63 -5.78 -11.00
N VAL A 148 -7.74 -4.79 -11.10
CA VAL A 148 -8.11 -3.46 -11.59
C VAL A 148 -8.44 -3.48 -13.07
N GLN A 149 -7.65 -4.17 -13.89
CA GLN A 149 -7.85 -4.18 -15.33
C GLN A 149 -9.15 -4.92 -15.72
N ALA A 150 -9.43 -6.04 -15.06
CA ALA A 150 -10.71 -6.74 -15.23
C ALA A 150 -11.90 -5.88 -14.74
N SER A 151 -11.72 -5.13 -13.64
CA SER A 151 -12.76 -4.25 -13.10
C SER A 151 -13.08 -3.08 -14.04
N LEU A 152 -12.04 -2.44 -14.61
CA LEU A 152 -12.21 -1.37 -15.59
C LEU A 152 -12.93 -1.88 -16.86
N ALA A 153 -12.57 -3.06 -17.34
CA ALA A 153 -13.20 -3.67 -18.51
C ALA A 153 -14.67 -4.07 -18.27
N ALA A 154 -14.98 -4.52 -17.04
CA ALA A 154 -16.34 -4.96 -16.68
C ALA A 154 -17.26 -3.79 -16.22
N GLY A 155 -16.70 -2.63 -15.90
CA GLY A 155 -17.45 -1.51 -15.29
C GLY A 155 -17.96 -1.81 -13.86
N THR A 156 -17.40 -2.83 -13.21
CA THR A 156 -17.75 -3.24 -11.84
C THR A 156 -16.54 -3.93 -11.19
N VAL A 157 -16.52 -4.00 -9.84
CA VAL A 157 -15.42 -4.64 -9.12
C VAL A 157 -15.31 -6.13 -9.46
N VAL A 158 -14.14 -6.53 -9.93
CA VAL A 158 -13.73 -7.91 -10.12
C VAL A 158 -12.65 -8.25 -9.08
N LEU A 159 -12.94 -9.21 -8.21
CA LEU A 159 -11.99 -9.61 -7.18
C LEU A 159 -10.84 -10.43 -7.78
N HIS A 160 -9.63 -10.13 -7.34
CA HIS A 160 -8.46 -10.95 -7.64
C HIS A 160 -8.64 -12.35 -7.00
N PRO A 161 -8.14 -13.44 -7.61
CA PRO A 161 -8.26 -14.79 -7.05
C PRO A 161 -7.82 -14.92 -5.60
N ASP A 162 -6.78 -14.18 -5.22
CA ASP A 162 -6.25 -14.16 -3.84
C ASP A 162 -7.15 -13.40 -2.84
N SER A 163 -8.20 -12.71 -3.27
CA SER A 163 -9.06 -11.91 -2.38
C SER A 163 -9.77 -12.76 -1.31
N ASN A 164 -9.99 -14.04 -1.59
CA ASN A 164 -10.64 -14.96 -0.67
C ASN A 164 -9.68 -16.01 -0.07
N THR A 165 -8.36 -15.85 -0.34
CA THR A 165 -7.36 -16.79 0.15
C THR A 165 -6.99 -16.46 1.58
N VAL A 166 -6.95 -17.51 2.41
CA VAL A 166 -6.51 -17.47 3.80
C VAL A 166 -5.29 -18.38 3.92
N ASP A 167 -4.15 -17.81 4.28
CA ASP A 167 -2.95 -18.58 4.59
C ASP A 167 -3.06 -19.17 6.00
N LYS A 168 -3.00 -20.50 6.13
CA LYS A 168 -3.21 -21.20 7.40
C LYS A 168 -1.99 -21.21 8.34
N PHE A 169 -1.09 -20.24 8.23
CA PHE A 169 0.20 -20.25 8.96
C PHE A 169 0.14 -19.67 10.39
N TYR A 170 -0.92 -18.97 10.76
CA TYR A 170 -1.01 -18.30 12.05
C TYR A 170 -2.24 -18.77 12.84
N PRO A 171 -2.16 -18.88 14.19
CA PRO A 171 -3.30 -19.21 15.02
C PRO A 171 -4.40 -18.13 14.92
N GLU A 172 -5.67 -18.54 15.03
CA GLU A 172 -6.86 -17.70 14.81
C GLU A 172 -7.02 -16.49 15.77
N LYS A 173 -6.06 -16.22 16.66
CA LYS A 173 -6.11 -15.05 17.53
C LYS A 173 -5.63 -13.81 16.80
N ALA A 174 -6.55 -12.87 16.65
CA ALA A 174 -6.23 -11.53 16.18
C ALA A 174 -5.11 -10.90 17.05
N TYR A 175 -3.99 -10.54 16.41
CA TYR A 175 -2.97 -9.70 17.02
C TYR A 175 -3.44 -8.25 16.93
N ASP A 176 -3.73 -7.62 18.04
CA ASP A 176 -3.97 -6.17 18.13
C ASP A 176 -2.72 -5.51 18.74
N PRO A 177 -1.90 -4.81 17.96
CA PRO A 177 -0.71 -4.14 18.50
C PRO A 177 -1.04 -3.01 19.49
N CYS A 178 -2.30 -2.64 19.60
CA CYS A 178 -2.80 -1.61 20.49
C CYS A 178 -3.83 -2.14 21.51
N ALA A 179 -4.02 -3.47 21.63
CA ALA A 179 -5.05 -4.08 22.47
C ALA A 179 -5.00 -3.57 23.93
N ASP A 180 -3.78 -3.41 24.45
CA ASP A 180 -3.53 -3.01 25.83
C ASP A 180 -3.26 -1.49 25.97
N MET A 181 -3.39 -0.71 24.90
CA MET A 181 -3.10 0.73 24.90
C MET A 181 -4.36 1.57 25.00
N THR A 182 -4.35 2.56 25.87
CA THR A 182 -5.38 3.60 25.91
C THR A 182 -5.30 4.53 24.69
N PRO A 183 -6.38 5.21 24.31
CA PRO A 183 -6.34 6.22 23.25
C PRO A 183 -5.26 7.29 23.44
N GLY A 184 -4.96 7.67 24.69
CA GLY A 184 -3.90 8.61 25.02
C GLY A 184 -2.51 8.06 24.72
N GLU A 185 -2.25 6.81 25.08
CA GLU A 185 -0.97 6.14 24.80
C GLU A 185 -0.77 5.92 23.30
N ILE A 186 -1.83 5.59 22.55
CA ILE A 186 -1.78 5.49 21.10
C ILE A 186 -1.41 6.85 20.51
N LYS A 187 -2.08 7.92 20.99
CA LYS A 187 -1.79 9.28 20.55
C LYS A 187 -0.34 9.65 20.86
N ALA A 188 0.11 9.52 22.10
CA ALA A 188 1.47 9.84 22.52
C ALA A 188 2.54 9.05 21.74
N LYS A 189 2.28 7.76 21.47
CA LYS A 189 3.25 6.91 20.77
C LYS A 189 3.35 7.18 19.27
N TYR A 190 2.26 7.58 18.63
CA TYR A 190 2.16 7.60 17.17
C TYR A 190 1.75 8.94 16.55
N LEU A 191 1.22 9.89 17.33
CA LEU A 191 0.75 11.20 16.84
C LEU A 191 1.53 12.38 17.41
N ASP A 192 1.88 12.38 18.72
CA ASP A 192 2.56 13.51 19.37
C ASP A 192 4.06 13.65 19.00
N ILE A 193 4.59 12.75 18.18
CA ILE A 193 5.98 12.82 17.68
C ILE A 193 6.14 13.95 16.63
N TYR A 194 5.04 14.53 16.14
CA TYR A 194 5.04 15.44 14.99
C TYR A 194 4.41 16.82 15.30
N GLU A 195 4.09 17.13 16.56
CA GLU A 195 3.85 18.50 17.03
C GLU A 195 5.20 19.19 17.34
#